data_f90b8cd21369b2049640be3a6cf12704
#
_entry.id   f90b8cd21369b2049640be3a6cf12704
#
_cell.length_a   1.000
_cell.length_b   1.000
_cell.length_c   1.000
_cell.angle_alpha   90.00
_cell.angle_beta   90.00
_cell.angle_gamma   90.00
#
_symmetry.space_group_name_H-M   'P 1'
#
loop_
_entity.id
_entity.type
_entity.pdbx_description
1 polymer ?
#
loop_
_entity_poly.entity_id
_entity_poly.type
_entity_poly.pdbx_seq_one_letter_code
_entity_poly.pdbx_strand_id
1 'polypeptide(L)'
;MSKIIKFLFLLFGIGLLVAVTYQTDLTQLARHISAIGLFGVALILTVYILYFGADVLSWQITMVKIPVTFLWFGRLYVVRMIGEAYNNLTPTASLGGEPIKAWLLKSNWAIPLRDSASSLVIAKTASMFSLSLFGSVGVLFLFQSSAFAGEQKSIALGGFIFIVFSSVIFFMMQYFRFSSYLVGKISSNRFAGLLKKAFSTIE
;
A
#
# COMPACT_ATOMS: atom_id res chain seq x y z
N MET A 1 22.13 2.18 11.69
CA MET A 1 21.39 2.59 12.91
C MET A 1 22.05 1.94 14.12
N SER A 2 22.37 2.74 15.17
CA SER A 2 22.96 2.18 16.38
C SER A 2 21.99 1.22 17.07
N LYS A 3 22.52 0.21 17.79
CA LYS A 3 21.70 -0.76 18.56
C LYS A 3 20.74 -0.04 19.53
N ILE A 4 21.16 1.12 20.04
CA ILE A 4 20.38 1.97 20.95
C ILE A 4 19.13 2.53 20.27
N ILE A 5 19.23 3.01 19.03
CA ILE A 5 18.09 3.55 18.29
C ILE A 5 17.05 2.45 18.02
N LYS A 6 17.49 1.25 17.63
CA LYS A 6 16.58 0.11 17.42
C LYS A 6 15.84 -0.27 18.72
N PHE A 7 16.56 -0.24 19.85
CA PHE A 7 16.00 -0.55 21.16
C PHE A 7 14.99 0.52 21.63
N LEU A 8 15.29 1.80 21.39
CA LEU A 8 14.35 2.89 21.69
C LEU A 8 13.08 2.80 20.85
N PHE A 9 13.18 2.48 19.55
CA PHE A 9 12.01 2.25 18.71
C PHE A 9 11.17 1.05 19.16
N LEU A 10 11.81 -0.03 19.62
CA LEU A 10 11.13 -1.19 20.15
C LEU A 10 10.37 -0.83 21.44
N LEU A 11 11.02 -0.13 22.38
CA LEU A 11 10.40 0.33 23.61
C LEU A 11 9.23 1.28 23.34
N PHE A 12 9.40 2.20 22.41
CA PHE A 12 8.33 3.12 22.01
C PHE A 12 7.14 2.37 21.39
N GLY A 13 7.38 1.38 20.52
CA GLY A 13 6.34 0.53 19.94
C GLY A 13 5.60 -0.29 21.00
N ILE A 14 6.31 -0.89 21.94
CA ILE A 14 5.71 -1.62 23.08
C ILE A 14 4.90 -0.65 23.96
N GLY A 15 5.43 0.52 24.26
CA GLY A 15 4.73 1.54 25.06
C GLY A 15 3.43 2.00 24.39
N LEU A 16 3.45 2.23 23.09
CA LEU A 16 2.24 2.53 22.31
C LEU A 16 1.22 1.39 22.33
N LEU A 17 1.68 0.15 22.15
CA LEU A 17 0.82 -1.02 22.20
C LEU A 17 0.13 -1.14 23.56
N VAL A 18 0.88 -1.00 24.64
CA VAL A 18 0.34 -1.02 26.01
C VAL A 18 -0.66 0.12 26.22
N ALA A 19 -0.33 1.34 25.80
CA ALA A 19 -1.21 2.50 25.94
C ALA A 19 -2.55 2.30 25.18
N VAL A 20 -2.50 1.81 23.95
CA VAL A 20 -3.71 1.51 23.16
C VAL A 20 -4.51 0.39 23.82
N THR A 21 -3.86 -0.68 24.25
CA THR A 21 -4.55 -1.80 24.91
C THR A 21 -5.23 -1.37 26.21
N TYR A 22 -4.58 -0.47 26.97
CA TYR A 22 -5.14 0.04 28.23
C TYR A 22 -6.36 0.94 28.01
N GLN A 23 -6.39 1.68 26.89
CA GLN A 23 -7.52 2.54 26.53
C GLN A 23 -8.65 1.78 25.81
N THR A 24 -8.39 0.55 25.35
CA THR A 24 -9.36 -0.25 24.63
C THR A 24 -10.15 -1.12 25.59
N ASP A 25 -11.46 -1.00 25.60
CA ASP A 25 -12.34 -1.91 26.33
C ASP A 25 -12.36 -3.28 25.63
N LEU A 26 -11.49 -4.17 26.10
CA LEU A 26 -11.35 -5.53 25.55
C LEU A 26 -12.66 -6.33 25.65
N THR A 27 -13.53 -6.00 26.62
CA THR A 27 -14.81 -6.67 26.79
C THR A 27 -15.78 -6.25 25.67
N GLN A 28 -15.82 -4.98 25.34
CA GLN A 28 -16.60 -4.49 24.20
C GLN A 28 -16.05 -5.03 22.90
N LEU A 29 -14.73 -5.05 22.71
CA LEU A 29 -14.10 -5.63 21.52
C LEU A 29 -14.47 -7.11 21.36
N ALA A 30 -14.39 -7.91 22.43
CA ALA A 30 -14.78 -9.32 22.40
C ALA A 30 -16.27 -9.50 22.04
N ARG A 31 -17.15 -8.64 22.57
CA ARG A 31 -18.58 -8.63 22.20
C ARG A 31 -18.82 -8.30 20.73
N HIS A 32 -18.12 -7.31 20.19
CA HIS A 32 -18.24 -6.97 18.76
C HIS A 32 -17.73 -8.10 17.87
N ILE A 33 -16.59 -8.72 18.21
CA ILE A 33 -16.07 -9.87 17.47
C ILE A 33 -17.03 -11.06 17.53
N SER A 34 -17.59 -11.35 18.71
CA SER A 34 -18.57 -12.44 18.85
C SER A 34 -19.88 -12.15 18.13
N ALA A 35 -20.32 -10.89 18.06
CA ALA A 35 -21.50 -10.47 17.31
C ALA A 35 -21.34 -10.65 15.79
N ILE A 36 -20.14 -10.46 15.25
CA ILE A 36 -19.82 -10.72 13.83
C ILE A 36 -19.95 -12.22 13.53
N GLY A 37 -19.59 -13.07 14.49
CA GLY A 37 -19.64 -14.53 14.36
C GLY A 37 -18.62 -15.07 13.36
N LEU A 38 -18.50 -16.40 13.33
CA LEU A 38 -17.55 -17.08 12.43
C LEU A 38 -17.87 -16.83 10.94
N PHE A 39 -19.14 -16.76 10.59
CA PHE A 39 -19.57 -16.50 9.21
C PHE A 39 -19.15 -15.09 8.76
N GLY A 40 -19.33 -14.07 9.61
CA GLY A 40 -18.92 -12.71 9.30
C GLY A 40 -17.41 -12.57 9.13
N VAL A 41 -16.64 -13.23 10.01
CA VAL A 41 -15.16 -13.27 9.89
C VAL A 41 -14.73 -13.95 8.59
N ALA A 42 -15.34 -15.11 8.25
CA ALA A 42 -15.06 -15.81 7.00
C ALA A 42 -15.40 -14.95 5.78
N LEU A 43 -16.50 -14.21 5.80
CA LEU A 43 -16.90 -13.30 4.74
C LEU A 43 -15.87 -12.17 4.56
N ILE A 44 -15.46 -11.54 5.65
CA ILE A 44 -14.44 -10.47 5.62
C ILE A 44 -13.13 -11.00 5.04
N LEU A 45 -12.67 -12.16 5.48
CA LEU A 45 -11.45 -12.78 4.96
C LEU A 45 -11.57 -13.12 3.48
N THR A 46 -12.71 -13.65 3.05
CA THR A 46 -12.97 -13.96 1.64
C THR A 46 -12.91 -12.71 0.77
N VAL A 47 -13.60 -11.64 1.18
CA VAL A 47 -13.57 -10.36 0.46
C VAL A 47 -12.15 -9.79 0.41
N TYR A 48 -11.39 -9.88 1.50
CA TYR A 48 -10.00 -9.44 1.54
C TYR A 48 -9.11 -10.22 0.57
N ILE A 49 -9.24 -11.55 0.53
CA ILE A 49 -8.49 -12.42 -0.39
C ILE A 49 -8.82 -12.08 -1.84
N LEU A 50 -10.10 -11.90 -2.16
CA LEU A 50 -10.55 -11.52 -3.51
C LEU A 50 -10.03 -10.14 -3.91
N TYR A 51 -10.13 -9.16 -3.02
CA TYR A 51 -9.58 -7.83 -3.23
C TYR A 51 -8.07 -7.87 -3.51
N PHE A 52 -7.34 -8.59 -2.67
CA PHE A 52 -5.89 -8.73 -2.79
C PHE A 52 -5.50 -9.47 -4.08
N GLY A 53 -6.27 -10.49 -4.45
CA GLY A 53 -6.10 -11.21 -5.72
C GLY A 53 -6.36 -10.34 -6.94
N ALA A 54 -7.43 -9.52 -6.93
CA ALA A 54 -7.73 -8.58 -7.99
C ALA A 54 -6.62 -7.54 -8.18
N ASP A 55 -6.05 -7.05 -7.08
CA ASP A 55 -4.97 -6.09 -7.10
C ASP A 55 -3.67 -6.71 -7.65
N VAL A 56 -3.35 -7.96 -7.29
CA VAL A 56 -2.23 -8.71 -7.88
C VAL A 56 -2.42 -8.94 -9.38
N LEU A 57 -3.63 -9.30 -9.79
CA LEU A 57 -3.96 -9.49 -11.21
C LEU A 57 -3.83 -8.18 -12.00
N SER A 58 -4.33 -7.08 -11.45
CA SER A 58 -4.15 -5.74 -12.01
C SER A 58 -2.68 -5.41 -12.23
N TRP A 59 -1.84 -5.69 -11.24
CA TRP A 59 -0.40 -5.51 -11.37
C TRP A 59 0.21 -6.44 -12.43
N GLN A 60 -0.16 -7.71 -12.46
CA GLN A 60 0.33 -8.68 -13.45
C GLN A 60 0.07 -8.22 -14.89
N ILE A 61 -1.13 -7.70 -15.16
CA ILE A 61 -1.52 -7.20 -16.48
C ILE A 61 -0.66 -6.01 -16.92
N THR A 62 -0.17 -5.20 -15.98
CA THR A 62 0.72 -4.07 -16.31
C THR A 62 2.16 -4.48 -16.61
N MET A 63 2.53 -5.74 -16.39
CA MET A 63 3.90 -6.24 -16.62
C MET A 63 4.06 -6.77 -18.05
N VAL A 64 4.73 -6.02 -18.91
CA VAL A 64 4.92 -6.35 -20.34
C VAL A 64 5.70 -7.65 -20.57
N LYS A 65 6.65 -8.00 -19.70
CA LYS A 65 7.55 -9.16 -19.88
C LYS A 65 7.11 -10.42 -19.17
N ILE A 66 6.00 -10.38 -18.44
CA ILE A 66 5.50 -11.51 -17.68
C ILE A 66 4.17 -11.97 -18.29
N PRO A 67 4.05 -13.26 -18.66
CA PRO A 67 2.80 -13.77 -19.17
C PRO A 67 1.73 -13.82 -18.08
N VAL A 68 0.48 -13.58 -18.45
CA VAL A 68 -0.66 -13.68 -17.52
C VAL A 68 -0.97 -15.17 -17.34
N THR A 69 -0.28 -15.80 -16.38
CA THR A 69 -0.44 -17.21 -16.04
C THR A 69 -0.67 -17.37 -14.53
N PHE A 70 -1.32 -18.45 -14.14
CA PHE A 70 -1.58 -18.76 -12.72
C PHE A 70 -0.27 -18.90 -11.91
N LEU A 71 0.78 -19.43 -12.52
CA LEU A 71 2.10 -19.55 -11.89
C LEU A 71 2.68 -18.17 -11.54
N TRP A 72 2.62 -17.24 -12.48
CA TRP A 72 3.08 -15.87 -12.25
C TRP A 72 2.18 -15.11 -11.28
N PHE A 73 0.88 -15.36 -11.32
CA PHE A 73 -0.04 -14.81 -10.33
C PHE A 73 0.38 -15.20 -8.90
N GLY A 74 0.68 -16.49 -8.65
CA GLY A 74 1.14 -16.95 -7.34
C GLY A 74 2.47 -16.30 -6.92
N ARG A 75 3.43 -16.17 -7.85
CA ARG A 75 4.71 -15.50 -7.59
C ARG A 75 4.52 -14.03 -7.22
N LEU A 76 3.73 -13.29 -7.99
CA LEU A 76 3.44 -11.89 -7.73
C LEU A 76 2.64 -11.70 -6.44
N TYR A 77 1.75 -12.65 -6.12
CA TYR A 77 1.01 -12.65 -4.87
C TYR A 77 1.95 -12.70 -3.66
N VAL A 78 2.93 -13.59 -3.67
CA VAL A 78 3.96 -13.68 -2.60
C VAL A 78 4.79 -12.40 -2.54
N VAL A 79 5.28 -11.89 -3.67
CA VAL A 79 6.06 -10.63 -3.73
C VAL A 79 5.24 -9.47 -3.17
N ARG A 80 3.95 -9.40 -3.49
CA ARG A 80 3.07 -8.37 -2.99
C ARG A 80 2.84 -8.49 -1.48
N MET A 81 2.62 -9.70 -0.95
CA MET A 81 2.50 -9.94 0.48
C MET A 81 3.74 -9.47 1.25
N ILE A 82 4.93 -9.80 0.73
CA ILE A 82 6.19 -9.33 1.32
C ILE A 82 6.27 -7.80 1.27
N GLY A 83 5.96 -7.19 0.12
CA GLY A 83 5.95 -5.73 0.00
C GLY A 83 4.98 -5.05 0.97
N GLU A 84 3.80 -5.62 1.17
CA GLU A 84 2.81 -5.10 2.11
C GLU A 84 3.27 -5.22 3.56
N ALA A 85 3.92 -6.34 3.92
CA ALA A 85 4.55 -6.48 5.23
C ALA A 85 5.60 -5.37 5.47
N TYR A 86 6.42 -5.05 4.46
CA TYR A 86 7.38 -3.94 4.56
C TYR A 86 6.71 -2.57 4.64
N ASN A 87 5.59 -2.35 3.94
CA ASN A 87 4.81 -1.11 4.07
C ASN A 87 4.32 -0.90 5.50
N ASN A 88 3.88 -1.96 6.16
CA ASN A 88 3.38 -1.91 7.53
C ASN A 88 4.52 -1.76 8.57
N LEU A 89 5.72 -2.27 8.28
CA LEU A 89 6.87 -2.19 9.17
C LEU A 89 7.64 -0.87 9.05
N THR A 90 7.53 -0.18 7.92
CA THR A 90 8.30 1.03 7.66
C THR A 90 7.40 2.28 7.76
N PRO A 91 7.82 3.33 8.50
CA PRO A 91 7.05 4.57 8.61
C PRO A 91 7.21 5.44 7.34
N THR A 92 6.96 4.85 6.18
CA THR A 92 7.18 5.49 4.86
C THR A 92 5.86 5.74 4.10
N ALA A 93 4.75 5.89 4.81
CA ALA A 93 3.43 6.13 4.22
C ALA A 93 3.07 5.12 3.09
N SER A 94 3.32 3.82 3.33
CA SER A 94 3.05 2.73 2.38
C SER A 94 3.89 2.76 1.08
N LEU A 95 5.04 3.42 1.10
CA LEU A 95 5.96 3.45 -0.04
C LEU A 95 7.18 2.54 0.13
N GLY A 96 7.43 2.02 1.35
CA GLY A 96 8.60 1.19 1.65
C GLY A 96 8.61 -0.16 0.96
N GLY A 97 7.46 -0.73 0.67
CA GLY A 97 7.32 -2.02 0.00
C GLY A 97 7.55 -1.98 -1.51
N GLU A 98 7.37 -0.84 -2.17
CA GLU A 98 7.50 -0.76 -3.63
C GLU A 98 8.93 -1.06 -4.12
N PRO A 99 10.00 -0.50 -3.53
CA PRO A 99 11.37 -0.87 -3.86
C PRO A 99 11.67 -2.35 -3.59
N ILE A 100 11.10 -2.90 -2.53
CA ILE A 100 11.27 -4.32 -2.15
C ILE A 100 10.66 -5.24 -3.19
N LYS A 101 9.43 -4.94 -3.67
CA LYS A 101 8.78 -5.70 -4.75
C LYS A 101 9.65 -5.72 -6.01
N ALA A 102 10.16 -4.55 -6.43
CA ALA A 102 11.03 -4.44 -7.60
C ALA A 102 12.35 -5.21 -7.41
N TRP A 103 12.94 -5.14 -6.24
CA TRP A 103 14.17 -5.88 -5.91
C TRP A 103 13.92 -7.39 -5.90
N LEU A 104 12.85 -7.89 -5.30
CA LEU A 104 12.49 -9.31 -5.28
C LEU A 104 12.30 -9.87 -6.70
N LEU A 105 11.65 -9.13 -7.59
CA LEU A 105 11.47 -9.53 -8.98
C LEU A 105 12.81 -9.63 -9.72
N LYS A 106 13.73 -8.70 -9.44
CA LYS A 106 15.08 -8.75 -10.02
C LYS A 106 15.90 -9.90 -9.48
N SER A 107 15.91 -10.12 -8.17
CA SER A 107 16.76 -11.14 -7.53
C SER A 107 16.31 -12.57 -7.85
N ASN A 108 15.00 -12.83 -7.90
CA ASN A 108 14.47 -14.18 -8.07
C ASN A 108 14.25 -14.57 -9.54
N TRP A 109 13.94 -13.61 -10.41
CA TRP A 109 13.58 -13.90 -11.81
C TRP A 109 14.27 -13.02 -12.84
N ALA A 110 15.34 -12.29 -12.45
CA ALA A 110 16.13 -11.42 -13.30
C ALA A 110 15.31 -10.36 -14.08
N ILE A 111 14.14 -9.97 -13.57
CA ILE A 111 13.31 -8.92 -14.19
C ILE A 111 13.99 -7.58 -13.95
N PRO A 112 14.22 -6.76 -15.00
CA PRO A 112 14.87 -5.47 -14.82
C PRO A 112 14.12 -4.56 -13.86
N LEU A 113 14.83 -3.88 -12.95
CA LEU A 113 14.24 -2.94 -11.99
C LEU A 113 13.40 -1.87 -12.67
N ARG A 114 13.81 -1.43 -13.86
CA ARG A 114 13.06 -0.44 -14.65
C ARG A 114 11.66 -0.95 -15.03
N ASP A 115 11.56 -2.19 -15.50
CA ASP A 115 10.30 -2.78 -15.92
C ASP A 115 9.38 -3.01 -14.72
N SER A 116 9.94 -3.52 -13.63
CA SER A 116 9.22 -3.70 -12.36
C SER A 116 8.72 -2.37 -11.79
N ALA A 117 9.57 -1.35 -11.74
CA ALA A 117 9.18 -0.04 -11.25
C ALA A 117 8.11 0.61 -12.13
N SER A 118 8.25 0.52 -13.45
CA SER A 118 7.25 1.05 -14.38
C SER A 118 5.89 0.38 -14.19
N SER A 119 5.84 -0.94 -14.04
CA SER A 119 4.59 -1.67 -13.82
C SER A 119 3.93 -1.29 -12.48
N LEU A 120 4.72 -1.11 -11.42
CA LEU A 120 4.21 -0.66 -10.12
C LEU A 120 3.61 0.75 -10.19
N VAL A 121 4.25 1.67 -10.93
CA VAL A 121 3.73 3.01 -11.16
C VAL A 121 2.41 2.97 -11.93
N ILE A 122 2.32 2.18 -13.00
CA ILE A 122 1.09 2.03 -13.80
C ILE A 122 -0.03 1.42 -12.95
N ALA A 123 0.25 0.36 -12.20
CA ALA A 123 -0.73 -0.27 -11.31
C ALA A 123 -1.23 0.72 -10.24
N LYS A 124 -0.33 1.51 -9.64
CA LYS A 124 -0.71 2.54 -8.66
C LYS A 124 -1.57 3.64 -9.28
N THR A 125 -1.26 4.03 -10.51
CA THR A 125 -2.05 4.99 -11.30
C THR A 125 -3.47 4.48 -11.52
N ALA A 126 -3.62 3.22 -11.96
CA ALA A 126 -4.92 2.58 -12.14
C ALA A 126 -5.71 2.52 -10.81
N SER A 127 -5.04 2.18 -9.71
CA SER A 127 -5.65 2.14 -8.37
C SER A 127 -6.16 3.52 -7.94
N MET A 128 -5.40 4.59 -8.17
CA MET A 128 -5.82 5.96 -7.84
C MET A 128 -7.03 6.41 -8.68
N PHE A 129 -7.04 6.06 -9.97
CA PHE A 129 -8.19 6.33 -10.83
C PHE A 129 -9.45 5.59 -10.35
N SER A 130 -9.32 4.30 -10.06
CA SER A 130 -10.42 3.48 -9.52
C SER A 130 -10.94 4.01 -8.19
N LEU A 131 -10.04 4.44 -7.29
CA LEU A 131 -10.40 5.04 -6.01
C LEU A 131 -11.18 6.35 -6.21
N SER A 132 -10.75 7.19 -7.14
CA SER A 132 -11.45 8.45 -7.46
C SER A 132 -12.84 8.19 -8.04
N LEU A 133 -12.96 7.21 -8.94
CA LEU A 133 -14.25 6.81 -9.52
C LEU A 133 -15.20 6.25 -8.44
N PHE A 134 -14.71 5.31 -7.64
CA PHE A 134 -15.49 4.73 -6.54
C PHE A 134 -15.91 5.78 -5.51
N GLY A 135 -14.98 6.67 -5.14
CA GLY A 135 -15.25 7.78 -4.24
C GLY A 135 -16.31 8.75 -4.78
N SER A 136 -16.32 9.02 -6.09
CA SER A 136 -17.35 9.82 -6.74
C SER A 136 -18.76 9.23 -6.54
N VAL A 137 -18.88 7.92 -6.79
CA VAL A 137 -20.13 7.20 -6.57
C VAL A 137 -20.55 7.24 -5.10
N GLY A 138 -19.60 7.01 -4.18
CA GLY A 138 -19.84 7.07 -2.74
C GLY A 138 -20.34 8.43 -2.27
N VAL A 139 -19.73 9.52 -2.76
CA VAL A 139 -20.14 10.88 -2.44
C VAL A 139 -21.55 11.18 -2.98
N LEU A 140 -21.89 10.74 -4.19
CA LEU A 140 -23.24 10.91 -4.75
C LEU A 140 -24.29 10.23 -3.86
N PHE A 141 -24.07 8.98 -3.44
CA PHE A 141 -24.97 8.28 -2.53
C PHE A 141 -25.08 8.96 -1.16
N LEU A 142 -23.96 9.46 -0.63
CA LEU A 142 -23.94 10.17 0.64
C LEU A 142 -24.82 11.44 0.60
N PHE A 143 -24.76 12.21 -0.50
CA PHE A 143 -25.57 13.41 -0.65
C PHE A 143 -27.08 13.12 -0.79
N GLN A 144 -27.42 12.01 -1.42
CA GLN A 144 -28.83 11.56 -1.55
C GLN A 144 -29.40 11.01 -0.24
N SER A 145 -28.54 10.53 0.66
CA SER A 145 -28.97 9.95 1.93
C SER A 145 -29.37 11.05 2.93
N SER A 146 -30.52 10.90 3.57
CA SER A 146 -30.96 11.71 4.70
C SER A 146 -30.38 11.27 6.05
N ALA A 147 -29.71 10.12 6.09
CA ALA A 147 -29.17 9.53 7.32
C ALA A 147 -27.94 10.28 7.87
N PHE A 148 -27.29 11.12 7.06
CA PHE A 148 -26.06 11.82 7.44
C PHE A 148 -26.30 13.32 7.66
N ALA A 149 -25.73 13.85 8.75
CA ALA A 149 -25.74 15.27 9.04
C ALA A 149 -24.91 16.07 8.02
N GLY A 150 -25.22 17.36 7.85
CA GLY A 150 -24.52 18.24 6.92
C GLY A 150 -23.01 18.31 7.17
N GLU A 151 -22.59 18.29 8.43
CA GLU A 151 -21.18 18.27 8.81
C GLU A 151 -20.46 17.02 8.28
N GLN A 152 -21.05 15.84 8.42
CA GLN A 152 -20.49 14.58 7.91
C GLN A 152 -20.35 14.59 6.38
N LYS A 153 -21.35 15.16 5.69
CA LYS A 153 -21.29 15.35 4.23
C LYS A 153 -20.17 16.28 3.80
N SER A 154 -19.95 17.36 4.54
CA SER A 154 -18.87 18.31 4.27
C SER A 154 -17.49 17.70 4.48
N ILE A 155 -17.29 16.92 5.55
CA ILE A 155 -16.04 16.21 5.82
C ILE A 155 -15.74 15.18 4.72
N ALA A 156 -16.75 14.40 4.32
CA ALA A 156 -16.62 13.40 3.26
C ALA A 156 -16.27 14.05 1.90
N LEU A 157 -16.92 15.18 1.58
CA LEU A 157 -16.61 15.95 0.36
C LEU A 157 -15.19 16.49 0.38
N GLY A 158 -14.77 17.07 1.51
CA GLY A 158 -13.41 17.58 1.69
C GLY A 158 -12.36 16.47 1.51
N GLY A 159 -12.58 15.30 2.12
CA GLY A 159 -11.73 14.12 1.95
C GLY A 159 -11.69 13.63 0.49
N PHE A 160 -12.82 13.61 -0.19
CA PHE A 160 -12.90 13.24 -1.60
C PHE A 160 -12.15 14.22 -2.50
N ILE A 161 -12.35 15.53 -2.32
CA ILE A 161 -11.61 16.57 -3.05
C ILE A 161 -10.10 16.41 -2.84
N PHE A 162 -9.66 16.13 -1.61
CA PHE A 162 -8.26 15.88 -1.31
C PHE A 162 -7.70 14.65 -2.07
N ILE A 163 -8.46 13.55 -2.14
CA ILE A 163 -8.07 12.35 -2.91
C ILE A 163 -7.95 12.67 -4.40
N VAL A 164 -8.94 13.34 -4.98
CA VAL A 164 -8.92 13.73 -6.40
C VAL A 164 -7.75 14.67 -6.69
N PHE A 165 -7.54 15.69 -5.86
CA PHE A 165 -6.44 16.63 -6.01
C PHE A 165 -5.07 15.94 -5.93
N SER A 166 -4.88 15.04 -4.96
CA SER A 166 -3.66 14.24 -4.83
C SER A 166 -3.43 13.34 -6.05
N SER A 167 -4.51 12.75 -6.59
CA SER A 167 -4.45 11.95 -7.81
C SER A 167 -4.04 12.78 -9.02
N VAL A 168 -4.61 13.97 -9.19
CA VAL A 168 -4.24 14.91 -10.28
C VAL A 168 -2.78 15.33 -10.17
N ILE A 169 -2.30 15.68 -8.98
CA ILE A 169 -0.88 15.99 -8.77
C ILE A 169 0.00 14.81 -9.17
N PHE A 170 -0.35 13.60 -8.75
CA PHE A 170 0.39 12.40 -9.08
C PHE A 170 0.45 12.15 -10.60
N PHE A 171 -0.67 12.33 -11.31
CA PHE A 171 -0.73 12.27 -12.78
C PHE A 171 0.14 13.35 -13.44
N MET A 172 0.06 14.58 -12.96
CA MET A 172 0.89 15.68 -13.44
C MET A 172 2.38 15.38 -13.29
N MET A 173 2.80 14.87 -12.14
CA MET A 173 4.19 14.46 -11.90
C MET A 173 4.65 13.36 -12.87
N GLN A 174 3.77 12.43 -13.24
CA GLN A 174 4.07 11.41 -14.24
C GLN A 174 4.15 11.99 -15.66
N TYR A 175 3.18 12.82 -16.04
CA TYR A 175 3.11 13.45 -17.35
C TYR A 175 4.36 14.30 -17.65
N PHE A 176 4.80 15.10 -16.71
CA PHE A 176 6.01 15.93 -16.85
C PHE A 176 7.31 15.15 -16.67
N ARG A 177 7.28 13.81 -16.59
CA ARG A 177 8.46 12.96 -16.37
C ARG A 177 9.31 13.41 -15.17
N PHE A 178 8.70 14.04 -14.19
CA PHE A 178 9.38 14.55 -13.01
C PHE A 178 10.12 13.44 -12.25
N SER A 179 9.59 12.22 -12.26
CA SER A 179 10.26 11.03 -11.74
C SER A 179 11.57 10.72 -12.46
N SER A 180 11.64 10.89 -13.78
CA SER A 180 12.89 10.67 -14.55
C SER A 180 13.94 11.74 -14.25
N TYR A 181 13.52 12.98 -14.00
CA TYR A 181 14.41 14.06 -13.59
C TYR A 181 14.98 13.81 -12.19
N LEU A 182 14.15 13.39 -11.23
CA LEU A 182 14.58 13.05 -9.87
C LEU A 182 15.49 11.81 -9.86
N VAL A 183 15.14 10.75 -10.59
CA VAL A 183 15.94 9.53 -10.68
C VAL A 183 17.28 9.82 -11.38
N GLY A 184 17.32 10.64 -12.40
CA GLY A 184 18.56 11.08 -13.03
C GLY A 184 19.49 11.85 -12.08
N LYS A 185 18.92 12.64 -11.18
CA LYS A 185 19.68 13.40 -10.16
C LYS A 185 20.07 12.55 -8.93
N ILE A 186 19.30 11.50 -8.61
CA ILE A 186 19.55 10.57 -7.48
C ILE A 186 20.37 9.35 -7.92
N SER A 187 20.41 9.02 -9.22
CA SER A 187 21.13 7.87 -9.81
C SER A 187 22.66 7.97 -9.73
N SER A 188 23.21 9.06 -9.21
CA SER A 188 24.59 9.13 -8.80
C SER A 188 24.78 8.25 -7.55
N ASN A 189 25.29 7.02 -7.74
CA ASN A 189 26.00 6.11 -6.80
C ASN A 189 25.58 5.99 -5.31
N ARG A 190 24.81 6.92 -4.72
CA ARG A 190 24.47 6.89 -3.29
C ARG A 190 23.33 5.93 -2.96
N PHE A 191 22.31 5.83 -3.83
CA PHE A 191 21.11 5.03 -3.52
C PHE A 191 21.36 3.53 -3.70
N ALA A 192 22.11 3.15 -4.73
CA ALA A 192 22.56 1.76 -4.92
C ALA A 192 23.48 1.30 -3.77
N GLY A 193 24.34 2.20 -3.26
CA GLY A 193 25.18 1.96 -2.11
C GLY A 193 24.42 1.80 -0.79
N LEU A 194 23.35 2.60 -0.59
CA LEU A 194 22.50 2.50 0.60
C LEU A 194 21.65 1.23 0.60
N LEU A 195 21.10 0.84 -0.54
CA LEU A 195 20.39 -0.44 -0.68
C LEU A 195 21.33 -1.62 -0.45
N LYS A 196 22.51 -1.62 -1.07
CA LYS A 196 23.51 -2.68 -0.87
C LYS A 196 23.94 -2.78 0.61
N LYS A 197 24.11 -1.64 1.29
CA LYS A 197 24.48 -1.59 2.72
C LYS A 197 23.30 -2.00 3.64
N ALA A 198 22.06 -1.70 3.28
CA ALA A 198 20.89 -2.13 4.04
C ALA A 198 20.66 -3.64 3.92
N PHE A 199 20.93 -4.24 2.76
CA PHE A 199 20.72 -5.68 2.52
C PHE A 199 21.90 -6.54 2.97
N SER A 200 23.15 -6.06 2.93
CA SER A 200 24.31 -6.78 3.49
C SER A 200 24.30 -6.86 5.03
N THR A 201 23.36 -6.20 5.69
CA THR A 201 23.20 -6.24 7.17
C THR A 201 22.15 -7.28 7.58
N ILE A 202 21.50 -7.95 6.62
CA ILE A 202 20.44 -8.94 6.83
C ILE A 202 20.95 -10.38 6.60
N GLU A 203 22.12 -10.55 5.96
CA GLU A 203 22.91 -11.79 5.96
C GLU A 203 23.78 -11.88 7.22
#